data_5b69efc614b57bff2d8ef7148f4408ca
#
_entry.id   5b69efc614b57bff2d8ef7148f4408ca
#
_cell.length_a   1.000
_cell.length_b   1.000
_cell.length_c   1.000
_cell.angle_alpha   90.00
_cell.angle_beta   90.00
_cell.angle_gamma   90.00
#
_symmetry.space_group_name_H-M   'P 1'
#
loop_
_entity.id
_entity.type
_entity.pdbx_description
1 polymer ?
#
loop_
_entity_poly.entity_id
_entity_poly.type
_entity_poly.pdbx_seq_one_letter_code
_entity_poly.pdbx_strand_id
1 'polypeptide(L)'
;RGNRNDYDGWVALGCDGWSYNDVLPVFKKMEANQVGQSAEYHGFDGELKVSRQQDANAVGKVFVAAGQVAGLPENTDFNGPSQLGLGIYNVKQDRGQRVSSYTAFLQPIESRSNLTIMTHTEVVDLKIAGDTVLGLTIECAGVQQQLHCNKEVILCGGTILSPRILLASGIGDRDELQQLDIECKHHLPGVGENLQDHIDSMVTVRSSQSKSIGVSFKTLIPHVLTAPFKYWLSRKGWWTTNYVEAGGFAKTKLAVAADTDPDVQFHFTPLYRSHRGKRFEWGHGYSVFTCVLRPLSAGSVKLANDGSKRNVLIDFNFFAHEKDQQTLVEGVKKAREILAAPEFDHLRGEEMAPGKEVETDAQILEYLRQTATTVYHPVGTCKMGTDTQAVVHPATLKVTGMDNLRVMDASIMPCLTSGNTSASTMMIAERGAAMVLAERHG
;
A
#
# COMPACT_ATOMS: atom_id res chain seq x y z
N ARG A 1 -3.09 -7.51 4.80
CA ARG A 1 -4.49 -7.12 5.10
C ARG A 1 -4.60 -6.13 6.26
N GLY A 2 -3.53 -5.83 6.97
CA GLY A 2 -3.61 -5.29 8.31
C GLY A 2 -3.93 -6.37 9.34
N ASN A 3 -4.07 -5.97 10.59
CA ASN A 3 -4.40 -6.87 11.69
C ASN A 3 -5.74 -6.47 12.37
N ARG A 4 -6.15 -7.22 13.39
CA ARG A 4 -7.42 -6.98 14.10
C ARG A 4 -7.48 -5.56 14.68
N ASN A 5 -6.42 -5.11 15.33
CA ASN A 5 -6.41 -3.83 16.03
C ASN A 5 -6.46 -2.62 15.09
N ASP A 6 -6.06 -2.75 13.83
CA ASP A 6 -6.22 -1.68 12.84
C ASP A 6 -7.71 -1.37 12.61
N TYR A 7 -8.52 -2.40 12.38
CA TYR A 7 -9.96 -2.24 12.09
C TYR A 7 -10.79 -1.95 13.33
N ASP A 8 -10.48 -2.60 14.46
CA ASP A 8 -11.11 -2.29 15.74
C ASP A 8 -10.77 -0.85 16.16
N GLY A 9 -9.56 -0.37 15.81
CA GLY A 9 -9.16 1.04 15.93
C GLY A 9 -9.99 2.00 15.06
N TRP A 10 -10.41 1.60 13.86
CA TRP A 10 -11.31 2.42 13.04
C TRP A 10 -12.67 2.61 13.72
N VAL A 11 -13.20 1.55 14.38
CA VAL A 11 -14.45 1.68 15.17
C VAL A 11 -14.26 2.64 16.33
N ALA A 12 -13.13 2.60 17.02
CA ALA A 12 -12.83 3.54 18.10
C ALA A 12 -12.76 5.01 17.62
N LEU A 13 -12.55 5.24 16.32
CA LEU A 13 -12.60 6.54 15.67
C LEU A 13 -14.00 6.90 15.11
N GLY A 14 -15.04 6.15 15.47
CA GLY A 14 -16.43 6.39 15.07
C GLY A 14 -16.82 5.75 13.73
N CYS A 15 -16.04 4.80 13.22
CA CYS A 15 -16.37 4.07 12.00
C CYS A 15 -17.09 2.76 12.33
N ASP A 16 -18.31 2.85 12.84
CA ASP A 16 -19.13 1.69 13.19
C ASP A 16 -19.36 0.78 11.98
N GLY A 17 -19.29 -0.55 12.23
CA GLY A 17 -19.42 -1.55 11.19
C GLY A 17 -18.11 -1.84 10.44
N TRP A 18 -16.97 -1.26 10.82
CA TRP A 18 -15.66 -1.50 10.20
C TRP A 18 -14.70 -2.26 11.13
N SER A 19 -15.21 -2.97 12.15
CA SER A 19 -14.40 -3.83 13.00
C SER A 19 -13.75 -4.98 12.20
N TYR A 20 -12.74 -5.61 12.79
CA TYR A 20 -12.14 -6.80 12.16
C TYR A 20 -13.18 -7.89 11.87
N ASN A 21 -14.15 -8.07 12.77
CA ASN A 21 -15.21 -9.06 12.57
C ASN A 21 -16.15 -8.70 11.42
N ASP A 22 -16.34 -7.41 11.13
CA ASP A 22 -17.14 -6.94 9.99
C ASP A 22 -16.40 -7.10 8.65
N VAL A 23 -15.09 -6.88 8.62
CA VAL A 23 -14.30 -6.88 7.38
C VAL A 23 -13.70 -8.24 7.03
N LEU A 24 -13.46 -9.13 7.99
CA LEU A 24 -12.93 -10.46 7.73
C LEU A 24 -13.79 -11.29 6.75
N PRO A 25 -15.12 -11.33 6.86
CA PRO A 25 -15.97 -12.01 5.88
C PRO A 25 -15.78 -11.46 4.46
N VAL A 26 -15.54 -10.14 4.31
CA VAL A 26 -15.31 -9.51 3.00
C VAL A 26 -13.96 -9.95 2.42
N PHE A 27 -12.90 -9.97 3.22
CA PHE A 27 -11.61 -10.51 2.80
C PHE A 27 -11.72 -11.96 2.33
N LYS A 28 -12.45 -12.81 3.09
CA LYS A 28 -12.66 -14.22 2.74
C LYS A 28 -13.49 -14.36 1.46
N LYS A 29 -14.52 -13.53 1.27
CA LYS A 29 -15.34 -13.55 0.04
C LYS A 29 -14.51 -13.27 -1.21
N MET A 30 -13.58 -12.33 -1.16
CA MET A 30 -12.77 -11.97 -2.33
C MET A 30 -11.65 -12.97 -2.65
N GLU A 31 -11.17 -13.72 -1.66
CA GLU A 31 -9.96 -14.53 -1.78
C GLU A 31 -10.22 -15.93 -2.33
N ALA A 32 -9.39 -16.36 -3.29
CA ALA A 32 -9.21 -17.75 -3.67
C ALA A 32 -7.82 -18.22 -3.20
N ASN A 33 -7.73 -18.65 -1.94
CA ASN A 33 -6.48 -19.09 -1.33
C ASN A 33 -6.04 -20.44 -1.87
N GLN A 34 -4.88 -20.48 -2.53
CA GLN A 34 -4.27 -21.69 -3.10
C GLN A 34 -3.10 -22.21 -2.24
N VAL A 35 -2.88 -21.63 -1.06
CA VAL A 35 -1.78 -21.98 -0.16
C VAL A 35 -2.17 -23.10 0.79
N GLY A 36 -3.47 -23.24 1.09
CA GLY A 36 -4.00 -24.21 2.05
C GLY A 36 -3.94 -23.72 3.49
N GLN A 37 -4.08 -22.41 3.71
CA GLN A 37 -4.16 -21.79 5.03
C GLN A 37 -5.53 -21.99 5.69
N SER A 38 -5.68 -21.61 6.98
CA SER A 38 -6.88 -21.86 7.76
C SER A 38 -8.13 -21.17 7.21
N ALA A 39 -9.23 -21.89 7.06
CA ALA A 39 -10.53 -21.38 6.68
C ALA A 39 -11.12 -20.38 7.70
N GLU A 40 -10.56 -20.28 8.89
CA GLU A 40 -10.92 -19.26 9.86
C GLU A 40 -10.60 -17.86 9.33
N TYR A 41 -9.43 -17.69 8.66
CA TYR A 41 -8.93 -16.40 8.19
C TYR A 41 -8.98 -16.24 6.66
N HIS A 42 -9.14 -17.32 5.90
CA HIS A 42 -9.01 -17.32 4.43
C HIS A 42 -10.26 -17.85 3.74
N GLY A 43 -10.50 -17.33 2.52
CA GLY A 43 -11.51 -17.84 1.59
C GLY A 43 -10.86 -18.58 0.42
N PHE A 44 -11.64 -19.42 -0.27
CA PHE A 44 -11.12 -20.33 -1.30
C PHE A 44 -11.80 -20.17 -2.66
N ASP A 45 -12.97 -19.52 -2.69
CA ASP A 45 -13.86 -19.47 -3.86
C ASP A 45 -13.98 -18.07 -4.48
N GLY A 46 -13.17 -17.09 -4.01
CA GLY A 46 -13.19 -15.73 -4.54
C GLY A 46 -12.42 -15.57 -5.86
N GLU A 47 -12.45 -14.37 -6.41
CA GLU A 47 -11.81 -14.05 -7.69
C GLU A 47 -10.32 -13.74 -7.53
N LEU A 48 -9.89 -13.31 -6.33
CA LEU A 48 -8.54 -12.85 -6.05
C LEU A 48 -7.64 -14.03 -5.65
N LYS A 49 -6.96 -14.62 -6.61
CA LYS A 49 -6.07 -15.76 -6.37
C LYS A 49 -4.84 -15.33 -5.57
N VAL A 50 -4.58 -16.09 -4.50
CA VAL A 50 -3.41 -15.96 -3.64
C VAL A 50 -2.68 -17.28 -3.60
N SER A 51 -1.40 -17.28 -3.97
CA SER A 51 -0.58 -18.49 -4.06
C SER A 51 0.77 -18.32 -3.37
N ARG A 52 1.47 -19.43 -3.18
CA ARG A 52 2.92 -19.39 -2.88
C ARG A 52 3.65 -18.85 -4.10
N GLN A 53 4.78 -18.18 -3.86
CA GLN A 53 5.68 -17.81 -4.96
C GLN A 53 6.17 -19.06 -5.69
N GLN A 54 6.17 -19.01 -7.04
CA GLN A 54 6.50 -20.17 -7.87
C GLN A 54 7.97 -20.59 -7.74
N ASP A 55 8.87 -19.62 -7.56
CA ASP A 55 10.32 -19.86 -7.57
C ASP A 55 11.03 -18.83 -6.69
N ALA A 56 10.68 -18.81 -5.40
CA ALA A 56 11.29 -17.90 -4.44
C ALA A 56 12.79 -18.17 -4.30
N ASN A 57 13.60 -17.12 -4.28
CA ASN A 57 15.04 -17.22 -4.16
C ASN A 57 15.46 -17.82 -2.81
N ALA A 58 16.44 -18.73 -2.84
CA ALA A 58 16.92 -19.40 -1.63
C ALA A 58 17.46 -18.43 -0.54
N VAL A 59 17.94 -17.24 -0.92
CA VAL A 59 18.39 -16.21 0.03
C VAL A 59 17.25 -15.70 0.91
N GLY A 60 15.99 -15.75 0.44
CA GLY A 60 14.82 -15.45 1.27
C GLY A 60 14.66 -16.41 2.46
N LYS A 61 14.97 -17.70 2.25
CA LYS A 61 14.96 -18.69 3.36
C LYS A 61 16.10 -18.44 4.36
N VAL A 62 17.25 -17.99 3.89
CA VAL A 62 18.36 -17.58 4.77
C VAL A 62 17.92 -16.41 5.66
N PHE A 63 17.20 -15.44 5.09
CA PHE A 63 16.67 -14.32 5.86
C PHE A 63 15.69 -14.76 6.95
N VAL A 64 14.79 -15.70 6.66
CA VAL A 64 13.84 -16.24 7.65
C VAL A 64 14.58 -16.98 8.76
N ALA A 65 15.56 -17.84 8.44
CA ALA A 65 16.38 -18.56 9.41
C ALA A 65 17.20 -17.59 10.31
N ALA A 66 17.80 -16.57 9.70
CA ALA A 66 18.52 -15.52 10.41
C ALA A 66 17.61 -14.76 11.40
N GLY A 67 16.35 -14.54 11.03
CA GLY A 67 15.37 -13.94 11.91
C GLY A 67 15.08 -14.78 13.15
N GLN A 68 15.06 -16.10 13.02
CA GLN A 68 14.87 -17.00 14.17
C GLN A 68 16.04 -16.89 15.17
N VAL A 69 17.29 -16.77 14.67
CA VAL A 69 18.47 -16.51 15.50
C VAL A 69 18.37 -15.13 16.18
N ALA A 70 17.80 -14.13 15.51
CA ALA A 70 17.54 -12.80 16.06
C ALA A 70 16.28 -12.74 16.95
N GLY A 71 15.70 -13.90 17.34
CA GLY A 71 14.57 -14.02 18.27
C GLY A 71 13.18 -13.79 17.67
N LEU A 72 13.04 -13.76 16.34
CA LEU A 72 11.75 -13.62 15.66
C LEU A 72 11.24 -15.01 15.24
N PRO A 73 9.96 -15.37 15.51
CA PRO A 73 9.42 -16.65 15.07
C PRO A 73 9.31 -16.70 13.54
N GLU A 74 9.37 -17.89 12.97
CA GLU A 74 8.91 -18.11 11.59
C GLU A 74 7.39 -17.97 11.54
N ASN A 75 6.90 -17.23 10.55
CA ASN A 75 5.48 -17.05 10.31
C ASN A 75 5.13 -17.34 8.86
N THR A 76 4.29 -18.34 8.64
CA THR A 76 3.83 -18.76 7.30
C THR A 76 2.49 -18.15 6.91
N ASP A 77 1.86 -17.40 7.83
CA ASP A 77 0.55 -16.76 7.64
C ASP A 77 0.41 -15.46 8.40
N PHE A 78 0.82 -14.36 7.77
CA PHE A 78 0.70 -13.01 8.33
C PHE A 78 -0.73 -12.47 8.42
N ASN A 79 -1.70 -13.18 7.86
CA ASN A 79 -3.13 -12.85 7.93
C ASN A 79 -3.91 -13.81 8.82
N GLY A 80 -3.20 -14.68 9.53
CA GLY A 80 -3.72 -15.62 10.52
C GLY A 80 -3.84 -15.00 11.92
N PRO A 81 -3.70 -15.82 12.99
CA PRO A 81 -3.89 -15.37 14.36
C PRO A 81 -2.82 -14.39 14.86
N SER A 82 -1.65 -14.38 14.24
CA SER A 82 -0.53 -13.48 14.61
C SER A 82 0.17 -12.95 13.37
N GLN A 83 0.46 -11.67 13.38
CA GLN A 83 1.26 -11.02 12.34
C GLN A 83 2.77 -11.08 12.64
N LEU A 84 3.16 -11.30 13.91
CA LEU A 84 4.56 -11.29 14.34
C LEU A 84 5.37 -12.43 13.69
N GLY A 85 6.59 -12.11 13.27
CA GLY A 85 7.57 -13.07 12.75
C GLY A 85 8.00 -12.81 11.31
N LEU A 86 8.89 -13.67 10.80
CA LEU A 86 9.42 -13.59 9.43
C LEU A 86 9.01 -14.82 8.61
N GLY A 87 8.81 -14.63 7.32
CA GLY A 87 8.42 -15.72 6.41
C GLY A 87 8.57 -15.35 4.93
N ILE A 88 8.27 -16.31 4.07
CA ILE A 88 8.13 -16.09 2.64
C ILE A 88 6.71 -15.59 2.38
N TYR A 89 6.58 -14.45 1.69
CA TYR A 89 5.28 -13.87 1.41
C TYR A 89 4.47 -14.69 0.42
N ASN A 90 3.19 -14.88 0.71
CA ASN A 90 2.21 -15.31 -0.28
C ASN A 90 1.85 -14.13 -1.18
N VAL A 91 1.54 -14.40 -2.44
CA VAL A 91 1.43 -13.37 -3.48
C VAL A 91 0.14 -13.50 -4.28
N LYS A 92 -0.34 -12.36 -4.79
CA LYS A 92 -1.44 -12.33 -5.76
C LYS A 92 -0.92 -12.78 -7.14
N GLN A 93 -0.76 -14.07 -7.30
CA GLN A 93 -0.34 -14.72 -8.54
C GLN A 93 -1.18 -15.97 -8.81
N ASP A 94 -1.38 -16.23 -10.08
CA ASP A 94 -1.89 -17.51 -10.59
C ASP A 94 -0.87 -18.07 -11.58
N ARG A 95 -0.27 -19.23 -11.26
CA ARG A 95 0.73 -19.91 -12.11
C ARG A 95 1.83 -18.97 -12.64
N GLY A 96 2.42 -18.18 -11.73
CA GLY A 96 3.50 -17.25 -12.04
C GLY A 96 3.07 -15.98 -12.79
N GLN A 97 1.78 -15.70 -12.93
CA GLN A 97 1.25 -14.46 -13.49
C GLN A 97 0.62 -13.60 -12.40
N ARG A 98 0.86 -12.29 -12.44
CA ARG A 98 0.26 -11.34 -11.51
C ARG A 98 -1.26 -11.31 -11.66
N VAL A 99 -1.97 -11.45 -10.53
CA VAL A 99 -3.41 -11.21 -10.44
C VAL A 99 -3.63 -9.77 -9.96
N SER A 100 -4.09 -8.91 -10.87
CA SER A 100 -4.48 -7.54 -10.58
C SER A 100 -5.99 -7.45 -10.29
N SER A 101 -6.45 -6.31 -9.78
CA SER A 101 -7.89 -6.03 -9.66
C SER A 101 -8.60 -6.07 -11.01
N TYR A 102 -7.92 -5.62 -12.09
CA TYR A 102 -8.45 -5.74 -13.45
C TYR A 102 -8.68 -7.21 -13.83
N THR A 103 -7.64 -8.05 -13.72
CA THR A 103 -7.74 -9.46 -14.14
C THR A 103 -8.66 -10.29 -13.27
N ALA A 104 -8.82 -9.93 -11.99
CA ALA A 104 -9.72 -10.64 -11.07
C ALA A 104 -11.19 -10.22 -11.23
N PHE A 105 -11.47 -8.92 -11.32
CA PHE A 105 -12.83 -8.41 -11.18
C PHE A 105 -13.40 -7.76 -12.44
N LEU A 106 -12.57 -7.12 -13.27
CA LEU A 106 -13.06 -6.34 -14.41
C LEU A 106 -13.01 -7.12 -15.73
N GLN A 107 -11.89 -7.77 -16.02
CA GLN A 107 -11.70 -8.52 -17.26
C GLN A 107 -12.79 -9.57 -17.52
N PRO A 108 -13.26 -10.36 -16.52
CA PRO A 108 -14.31 -11.35 -16.75
C PRO A 108 -15.67 -10.77 -17.15
N ILE A 109 -15.89 -9.48 -16.93
CA ILE A 109 -17.17 -8.81 -17.15
C ILE A 109 -17.11 -7.67 -18.18
N GLU A 110 -15.95 -7.41 -18.79
CA GLU A 110 -15.78 -6.25 -19.70
C GLU A 110 -16.66 -6.30 -20.94
N SER A 111 -17.16 -7.49 -21.32
CA SER A 111 -18.09 -7.66 -22.44
C SER A 111 -19.55 -7.36 -22.10
N ARG A 112 -19.89 -7.01 -20.86
CA ARG A 112 -21.27 -6.69 -20.48
C ARG A 112 -21.75 -5.42 -21.20
N SER A 113 -22.94 -5.46 -21.78
CA SER A 113 -23.53 -4.33 -22.52
C SER A 113 -23.85 -3.10 -21.65
N ASN A 114 -23.97 -3.29 -20.33
CA ASN A 114 -24.21 -2.23 -19.35
C ASN A 114 -22.92 -1.69 -18.72
N LEU A 115 -21.73 -2.09 -19.20
CA LEU A 115 -20.42 -1.63 -18.74
C LEU A 115 -19.70 -0.89 -19.86
N THR A 116 -19.32 0.35 -19.63
CA THR A 116 -18.46 1.14 -20.52
C THR A 116 -17.16 1.49 -19.80
N ILE A 117 -16.03 1.12 -20.39
CA ILE A 117 -14.70 1.44 -19.87
C ILE A 117 -14.05 2.48 -20.79
N MET A 118 -13.78 3.66 -20.26
CA MET A 118 -13.14 4.75 -20.98
C MET A 118 -11.69 4.86 -20.55
N THR A 119 -10.77 4.31 -21.35
CA THR A 119 -9.33 4.43 -21.13
C THR A 119 -8.80 5.76 -21.70
N HIS A 120 -7.60 6.18 -21.27
CA HIS A 120 -6.98 7.45 -21.66
C HIS A 120 -7.90 8.67 -21.43
N THR A 121 -8.73 8.60 -20.39
CA THR A 121 -9.73 9.60 -20.06
C THR A 121 -9.51 10.07 -18.62
N GLU A 122 -9.29 11.37 -18.45
CA GLU A 122 -9.10 12.00 -17.16
C GLU A 122 -10.39 12.70 -16.71
N VAL A 123 -10.78 12.49 -15.45
CA VAL A 123 -11.83 13.30 -14.81
C VAL A 123 -11.22 14.61 -14.35
N VAL A 124 -11.73 15.72 -14.86
CA VAL A 124 -11.26 17.07 -14.54
C VAL A 124 -11.92 17.58 -13.26
N ASP A 125 -13.24 17.70 -13.29
CA ASP A 125 -14.07 18.17 -12.18
C ASP A 125 -15.48 17.55 -12.19
N LEU A 126 -16.25 17.79 -11.11
CA LEU A 126 -17.65 17.45 -10.98
C LEU A 126 -18.55 18.67 -11.28
N LYS A 127 -19.69 18.44 -11.89
CA LYS A 127 -20.73 19.45 -12.07
C LYS A 127 -21.75 19.34 -10.96
N ILE A 128 -21.79 20.33 -10.08
CA ILE A 128 -22.55 20.31 -8.83
C ILE A 128 -23.58 21.43 -8.86
N ALA A 129 -24.80 21.10 -8.44
CA ALA A 129 -25.88 22.05 -8.17
C ALA A 129 -26.47 21.75 -6.79
N GLY A 130 -26.33 22.70 -5.84
CA GLY A 130 -26.63 22.44 -4.43
C GLY A 130 -25.79 21.27 -3.91
N ASP A 131 -26.45 20.29 -3.32
CA ASP A 131 -25.80 19.10 -2.74
C ASP A 131 -25.77 17.89 -3.69
N THR A 132 -26.12 18.11 -4.98
CA THR A 132 -26.24 17.04 -5.98
C THR A 132 -25.22 17.17 -7.09
N VAL A 133 -24.55 16.06 -7.43
CA VAL A 133 -23.68 15.96 -8.61
C VAL A 133 -24.54 15.65 -9.84
N LEU A 134 -24.53 16.57 -10.81
CA LEU A 134 -25.28 16.43 -12.08
C LEU A 134 -24.48 15.67 -13.14
N GLY A 135 -23.16 15.61 -13.00
CA GLY A 135 -22.27 14.98 -13.94
C GLY A 135 -20.81 15.32 -13.67
N LEU A 136 -19.97 15.13 -14.69
CA LEU A 136 -18.54 15.39 -14.58
C LEU A 136 -17.97 15.86 -15.92
N THR A 137 -16.88 16.61 -15.86
CA THR A 137 -16.06 16.95 -17.01
C THR A 137 -14.97 15.91 -17.15
N ILE A 138 -14.88 15.30 -18.33
CA ILE A 138 -13.78 14.43 -18.68
C ILE A 138 -12.92 15.07 -19.77
N GLU A 139 -11.65 14.66 -19.85
CA GLU A 139 -10.78 15.00 -20.98
C GLU A 139 -10.20 13.72 -21.58
N CYS A 140 -10.35 13.60 -22.89
CA CYS A 140 -9.76 12.52 -23.70
C CYS A 140 -9.05 13.14 -24.90
N ALA A 141 -7.77 12.81 -25.09
CA ALA A 141 -6.93 13.33 -26.16
C ALA A 141 -6.95 14.87 -26.29
N GLY A 142 -7.00 15.60 -25.17
CA GLY A 142 -7.03 17.06 -25.12
C GLY A 142 -8.42 17.69 -25.40
N VAL A 143 -9.45 16.88 -25.60
CA VAL A 143 -10.83 17.35 -25.80
C VAL A 143 -11.65 17.11 -24.54
N GLN A 144 -12.23 18.19 -24.01
CA GLN A 144 -13.13 18.11 -22.88
C GLN A 144 -14.57 17.80 -23.30
N GLN A 145 -15.22 16.94 -22.54
CA GLN A 145 -16.60 16.53 -22.71
C GLN A 145 -17.30 16.49 -21.36
N GLN A 146 -18.62 16.65 -21.37
CA GLN A 146 -19.45 16.50 -20.19
C GLN A 146 -20.19 15.17 -20.23
N LEU A 147 -20.16 14.45 -19.13
CA LEU A 147 -20.96 13.27 -18.90
C LEU A 147 -22.02 13.58 -17.84
N HIS A 148 -23.28 13.25 -18.14
CA HIS A 148 -24.36 13.37 -17.16
C HIS A 148 -24.40 12.19 -16.20
N CYS A 149 -24.69 12.47 -14.96
CA CYS A 149 -24.91 11.47 -13.92
C CYS A 149 -26.41 11.21 -13.74
N ASN A 150 -26.85 9.99 -13.99
CA ASN A 150 -28.27 9.62 -13.83
C ASN A 150 -28.63 9.18 -12.41
N LYS A 151 -27.65 8.73 -11.62
CA LYS A 151 -27.88 8.22 -10.25
C LYS A 151 -26.85 8.75 -9.29
N GLU A 152 -25.62 8.27 -9.36
CA GLU A 152 -24.54 8.68 -8.45
C GLU A 152 -23.18 8.65 -9.14
N VAL A 153 -22.23 9.39 -8.60
CA VAL A 153 -20.81 9.36 -8.93
C VAL A 153 -20.04 8.68 -7.78
N ILE A 154 -19.17 7.74 -8.13
CA ILE A 154 -18.33 7.03 -7.19
C ILE A 154 -16.87 7.32 -7.54
N LEU A 155 -16.17 8.03 -6.66
CA LEU A 155 -14.75 8.30 -6.82
C LEU A 155 -13.93 7.09 -6.34
N CYS A 156 -13.04 6.61 -7.21
CA CYS A 156 -12.08 5.55 -6.95
C CYS A 156 -10.68 5.95 -7.47
N GLY A 157 -10.36 7.25 -7.42
CA GLY A 157 -9.10 7.80 -7.88
C GLY A 157 -7.91 7.58 -6.94
N GLY A 158 -8.15 6.95 -5.78
CA GLY A 158 -7.16 6.73 -4.74
C GLY A 158 -6.80 8.00 -3.98
N THR A 159 -5.84 7.86 -3.09
CA THR A 159 -5.46 8.87 -2.09
C THR A 159 -5.02 10.21 -2.68
N ILE A 160 -4.61 10.25 -3.92
CA ILE A 160 -4.15 11.49 -4.59
C ILE A 160 -5.23 12.09 -5.47
N LEU A 161 -5.89 11.28 -6.31
CA LEU A 161 -6.80 11.83 -7.32
C LEU A 161 -8.22 12.03 -6.79
N SER A 162 -8.70 11.24 -5.83
CA SER A 162 -10.03 11.47 -5.24
C SER A 162 -10.14 12.84 -4.55
N PRO A 163 -9.24 13.22 -3.62
CA PRO A 163 -9.26 14.57 -3.06
C PRO A 163 -9.00 15.65 -4.12
N ARG A 164 -8.12 15.42 -5.11
CA ARG A 164 -7.87 16.36 -6.18
C ARG A 164 -9.16 16.68 -6.96
N ILE A 165 -9.97 15.66 -7.28
CA ILE A 165 -11.25 15.86 -7.98
C ILE A 165 -12.23 16.66 -7.11
N LEU A 166 -12.33 16.35 -5.82
CA LEU A 166 -13.19 17.09 -4.89
C LEU A 166 -12.78 18.57 -4.80
N LEU A 167 -11.50 18.85 -4.54
CA LEU A 167 -10.95 20.21 -4.47
C LEU A 167 -11.17 20.98 -5.79
N ALA A 168 -10.85 20.36 -6.93
CA ALA A 168 -11.05 20.96 -8.25
C ALA A 168 -12.52 21.30 -8.55
N SER A 169 -13.45 20.63 -7.87
CA SER A 169 -14.90 20.81 -8.01
C SER A 169 -15.50 21.82 -7.03
N GLY A 170 -14.68 22.39 -6.13
CA GLY A 170 -15.13 23.33 -5.10
C GLY A 170 -15.62 22.66 -3.82
N ILE A 171 -15.24 21.40 -3.58
CA ILE A 171 -15.48 20.69 -2.31
C ILE A 171 -14.17 20.64 -1.52
N GLY A 172 -14.09 21.38 -0.41
CA GLY A 172 -12.86 21.46 0.38
C GLY A 172 -12.90 22.62 1.37
N ASP A 173 -11.74 22.97 1.92
CA ASP A 173 -11.63 24.14 2.78
C ASP A 173 -11.90 25.43 2.01
N ARG A 174 -12.79 26.27 2.54
CA ARG A 174 -13.24 27.50 1.86
C ARG A 174 -12.10 28.48 1.61
N ASP A 175 -11.27 28.69 2.60
CA ASP A 175 -10.22 29.70 2.52
C ASP A 175 -9.10 29.25 1.57
N GLU A 176 -8.77 27.96 1.57
CA GLU A 176 -7.82 27.36 0.63
C GLU A 176 -8.33 27.43 -0.82
N LEU A 177 -9.59 27.09 -1.05
CA LEU A 177 -10.20 27.16 -2.39
C LEU A 177 -10.25 28.61 -2.90
N GLN A 178 -10.57 29.57 -2.04
CA GLN A 178 -10.61 30.98 -2.38
C GLN A 178 -9.22 31.51 -2.79
N GLN A 179 -8.15 31.05 -2.13
CA GLN A 179 -6.76 31.41 -2.51
C GLN A 179 -6.37 30.92 -3.91
N LEU A 180 -7.09 29.93 -4.43
CA LEU A 180 -6.90 29.34 -5.76
C LEU A 180 -7.92 29.85 -6.81
N ASP A 181 -8.69 30.89 -6.48
CA ASP A 181 -9.80 31.41 -7.29
C ASP A 181 -10.85 30.32 -7.64
N ILE A 182 -11.05 29.34 -6.73
CA ILE A 182 -12.07 28.29 -6.87
C ILE A 182 -13.26 28.62 -5.96
N GLU A 183 -14.45 28.70 -6.54
CA GLU A 183 -15.69 28.87 -5.79
C GLU A 183 -15.90 27.68 -4.85
N CYS A 184 -15.99 27.93 -3.54
CA CYS A 184 -16.36 26.90 -2.56
C CYS A 184 -17.85 26.60 -2.66
N LYS A 185 -18.20 25.49 -3.30
CA LYS A 185 -19.56 24.99 -3.42
C LYS A 185 -19.99 24.23 -2.18
N HIS A 186 -19.07 23.50 -1.57
CA HIS A 186 -19.32 22.75 -0.36
C HIS A 186 -18.09 22.81 0.57
N HIS A 187 -18.26 23.40 1.75
CA HIS A 187 -17.18 23.51 2.72
C HIS A 187 -16.97 22.19 3.46
N LEU A 188 -15.85 21.53 3.19
CA LEU A 188 -15.47 20.24 3.75
C LEU A 188 -13.95 20.21 4.00
N PRO A 189 -13.47 20.78 5.13
CA PRO A 189 -12.06 21.09 5.35
C PRO A 189 -11.15 19.85 5.46
N GLY A 190 -11.71 18.65 5.67
CA GLY A 190 -10.93 17.43 5.73
C GLY A 190 -10.47 16.90 4.37
N VAL A 191 -10.95 17.46 3.25
CA VAL A 191 -10.55 16.99 1.91
C VAL A 191 -9.08 17.33 1.65
N GLY A 192 -8.30 16.28 1.38
CA GLY A 192 -6.87 16.37 1.15
C GLY A 192 -6.02 16.33 2.41
N GLU A 193 -6.61 16.42 3.60
CA GLU A 193 -5.91 16.31 4.88
C GLU A 193 -5.71 14.86 5.33
N ASN A 194 -4.94 14.63 6.41
CA ASN A 194 -4.71 13.31 7.00
C ASN A 194 -4.00 12.33 6.06
N LEU A 195 -3.15 12.80 5.14
CA LEU A 195 -2.34 11.92 4.30
C LEU A 195 -1.38 11.11 5.17
N GLN A 196 -1.54 9.81 5.18
CA GLN A 196 -0.67 8.86 5.88
C GLN A 196 -0.03 7.90 4.88
N ASP A 197 1.20 7.49 5.15
CA ASP A 197 1.90 6.47 4.36
C ASP A 197 2.96 5.78 5.23
N HIS A 198 3.30 4.55 4.90
CA HIS A 198 4.43 3.88 5.50
C HIS A 198 5.73 4.52 5.02
N ILE A 199 6.47 5.11 5.96
CA ILE A 199 7.83 5.58 5.69
C ILE A 199 8.81 4.43 5.85
N ASP A 200 9.69 4.22 4.87
CA ASP A 200 10.70 3.18 4.92
C ASP A 200 12.12 3.67 4.70
N SER A 201 13.05 2.81 5.06
CA SER A 201 14.47 2.90 4.71
C SER A 201 15.02 1.51 4.43
N MET A 202 16.23 1.43 3.86
CA MET A 202 16.83 0.16 3.51
C MET A 202 18.21 -0.04 4.10
N VAL A 203 18.49 -1.31 4.44
CA VAL A 203 19.85 -1.83 4.66
C VAL A 203 20.20 -2.71 3.48
N THR A 204 21.31 -2.42 2.78
CA THR A 204 21.75 -3.16 1.59
C THR A 204 23.13 -3.73 1.82
N VAL A 205 23.27 -5.03 1.55
CA VAL A 205 24.53 -5.77 1.68
C VAL A 205 24.93 -6.35 0.33
N ARG A 206 26.17 -6.10 -0.07
CA ARG A 206 26.76 -6.76 -1.22
C ARG A 206 27.06 -8.22 -0.89
N SER A 207 26.76 -9.13 -1.81
CA SER A 207 27.04 -10.55 -1.60
C SER A 207 28.34 -10.97 -2.28
N SER A 208 29.12 -11.78 -1.58
CA SER A 208 30.30 -12.46 -2.13
C SER A 208 29.94 -13.60 -3.10
N GLN A 209 28.68 -14.04 -3.08
CA GLN A 209 28.17 -15.17 -3.85
C GLN A 209 27.11 -14.74 -4.88
N SER A 210 27.05 -15.43 -6.01
CA SER A 210 26.04 -15.17 -7.05
C SER A 210 24.73 -15.95 -6.85
N LYS A 211 24.24 -16.04 -5.59
CA LYS A 211 23.01 -16.74 -5.24
C LYS A 211 21.77 -15.85 -5.24
N SER A 212 21.96 -14.54 -5.09
CA SER A 212 20.87 -13.57 -5.19
C SER A 212 20.54 -13.23 -6.63
N ILE A 213 19.43 -12.53 -6.83
CA ILE A 213 19.05 -11.99 -8.15
C ILE A 213 20.00 -10.83 -8.45
N GLY A 214 20.87 -10.99 -9.44
CA GLY A 214 21.86 -9.98 -9.80
C GLY A 214 22.55 -10.32 -11.11
N VAL A 215 23.21 -9.32 -11.71
CA VAL A 215 23.88 -9.48 -13.00
C VAL A 215 25.39 -9.55 -12.82
N SER A 216 25.94 -10.65 -13.27
CA SER A 216 27.40 -10.90 -13.33
C SER A 216 27.70 -11.77 -14.54
N PHE A 217 28.96 -11.93 -14.90
CA PHE A 217 29.36 -12.84 -15.98
C PHE A 217 28.84 -14.28 -15.77
N LYS A 218 28.70 -14.72 -14.50
CA LYS A 218 28.19 -16.06 -14.16
C LYS A 218 26.67 -16.21 -14.34
N THR A 219 25.91 -15.12 -14.23
CA THR A 219 24.43 -15.15 -14.24
C THR A 219 23.83 -14.58 -15.51
N LEU A 220 24.60 -13.86 -16.33
CA LEU A 220 24.11 -13.20 -17.54
C LEU A 220 23.44 -14.18 -18.49
N ILE A 221 24.13 -15.26 -18.87
CA ILE A 221 23.59 -16.27 -19.80
C ILE A 221 22.51 -17.14 -19.10
N PRO A 222 22.83 -17.88 -17.99
CA PRO A 222 21.91 -18.87 -17.47
C PRO A 222 20.66 -18.32 -16.82
N HIS A 223 20.65 -17.05 -16.43
CA HIS A 223 19.52 -16.46 -15.70
C HIS A 223 18.89 -15.25 -16.40
N VAL A 224 19.69 -14.34 -16.94
CA VAL A 224 19.15 -13.13 -17.59
C VAL A 224 18.66 -13.42 -19.00
N LEU A 225 19.53 -14.00 -19.86
CA LEU A 225 19.17 -14.25 -21.26
C LEU A 225 18.21 -15.40 -21.45
N THR A 226 18.19 -16.39 -20.56
CA THR A 226 17.25 -17.51 -20.63
C THR A 226 15.94 -17.29 -19.86
N ALA A 227 15.82 -16.19 -19.07
CA ALA A 227 14.63 -15.89 -18.29
C ALA A 227 13.32 -15.84 -19.11
N PRO A 228 13.27 -15.19 -20.30
CA PRO A 228 12.08 -15.18 -21.12
C PRO A 228 11.62 -16.60 -21.53
N PHE A 229 12.56 -17.46 -21.93
CA PHE A 229 12.27 -18.84 -22.33
C PHE A 229 11.80 -19.70 -21.17
N LYS A 230 12.45 -19.60 -19.99
CA LYS A 230 12.01 -20.29 -18.77
C LYS A 230 10.60 -19.86 -18.38
N TYR A 231 10.32 -18.58 -18.40
CA TYR A 231 9.00 -18.06 -18.08
C TYR A 231 7.95 -18.57 -19.09
N TRP A 232 8.25 -18.49 -20.37
CA TRP A 232 7.32 -18.92 -21.42
C TRP A 232 7.01 -20.42 -21.36
N LEU A 233 8.04 -21.26 -21.16
CA LEU A 233 7.88 -22.73 -21.15
C LEU A 233 7.32 -23.27 -19.84
N SER A 234 7.72 -22.75 -18.68
CA SER A 234 7.44 -23.37 -17.38
C SER A 234 6.83 -22.43 -16.35
N ARG A 235 6.68 -21.15 -16.66
CA ARG A 235 6.24 -20.11 -15.70
C ARG A 235 7.09 -20.10 -14.43
N LYS A 236 8.41 -20.25 -14.57
CA LYS A 236 9.41 -20.25 -13.49
C LYS A 236 10.56 -19.30 -13.79
N GLY A 237 11.40 -19.10 -12.79
CA GLY A 237 12.59 -18.27 -12.88
C GLY A 237 12.37 -16.82 -12.47
N TRP A 238 13.36 -15.99 -12.69
CA TRP A 238 13.42 -14.61 -12.19
C TRP A 238 12.25 -13.72 -12.66
N TRP A 239 11.58 -14.04 -13.74
CA TRP A 239 10.42 -13.28 -14.21
C TRP A 239 9.13 -13.55 -13.44
N THR A 240 9.14 -14.53 -12.52
CA THR A 240 8.01 -14.79 -11.63
C THR A 240 8.17 -14.10 -10.27
N THR A 241 9.32 -13.49 -9.99
CA THR A 241 9.53 -12.80 -8.72
C THR A 241 8.60 -11.59 -8.58
N ASN A 242 8.09 -11.40 -7.38
CA ASN A 242 7.37 -10.20 -6.97
C ASN A 242 8.30 -9.13 -6.37
N TYR A 243 9.63 -9.30 -6.52
CA TYR A 243 10.68 -8.44 -6.00
C TYR A 243 10.88 -8.58 -4.47
N VAL A 244 9.86 -8.41 -3.65
CA VAL A 244 9.88 -8.63 -2.20
C VAL A 244 9.43 -10.05 -1.90
N GLU A 245 10.37 -10.97 -1.73
CA GLU A 245 10.04 -12.40 -1.65
C GLU A 245 9.84 -12.89 -0.23
N ALA A 246 10.55 -12.29 0.73
CA ALA A 246 10.46 -12.60 2.14
C ALA A 246 10.30 -11.32 2.96
N GLY A 247 10.03 -11.48 4.23
CA GLY A 247 9.91 -10.36 5.15
C GLY A 247 9.10 -10.73 6.37
N GLY A 248 8.41 -9.77 6.94
CA GLY A 248 7.54 -10.00 8.09
C GLY A 248 7.48 -8.81 9.01
N PHE A 249 7.15 -9.05 10.24
CA PHE A 249 6.76 -8.04 11.20
C PHE A 249 7.48 -8.26 12.53
N ALA A 250 7.94 -7.18 13.13
CA ALA A 250 8.65 -7.22 14.39
C ALA A 250 8.19 -6.11 15.33
N LYS A 251 8.48 -6.31 16.62
CA LYS A 251 8.36 -5.29 17.66
C LYS A 251 9.73 -4.67 17.89
N THR A 252 9.79 -3.36 17.89
CA THR A 252 10.94 -2.64 18.42
C THR A 252 10.83 -2.54 19.95
N LYS A 253 11.88 -2.05 20.60
CA LYS A 253 11.82 -1.75 22.04
C LYS A 253 10.89 -0.61 22.40
N LEU A 254 10.37 0.13 21.39
CA LEU A 254 9.45 1.23 21.56
C LEU A 254 7.98 0.79 21.46
N ALA A 255 7.73 -0.46 21.03
CA ALA A 255 6.40 -1.03 21.07
C ALA A 255 5.92 -1.09 22.53
N VAL A 256 4.75 -0.52 22.80
CA VAL A 256 4.21 -0.46 24.16
C VAL A 256 3.95 -1.90 24.65
N ALA A 257 4.27 -2.19 25.90
CA ALA A 257 4.14 -3.55 26.45
C ALA A 257 2.70 -4.13 26.37
N ALA A 258 1.69 -3.25 26.35
CA ALA A 258 0.29 -3.63 26.15
C ALA A 258 -0.06 -3.91 24.67
N ASP A 259 0.73 -3.41 23.73
CA ASP A 259 0.52 -3.65 22.30
C ASP A 259 1.03 -5.06 21.95
N THR A 260 0.11 -5.93 21.59
CA THR A 260 0.46 -7.27 21.09
C THR A 260 1.01 -7.22 19.66
N ASP A 261 0.85 -6.08 18.98
CA ASP A 261 1.12 -5.92 17.56
C ASP A 261 2.54 -5.44 17.24
N PRO A 262 3.09 -5.87 16.12
CA PRO A 262 4.32 -5.31 15.55
C PRO A 262 4.19 -3.82 15.25
N ASP A 263 5.30 -3.09 15.33
CA ASP A 263 5.40 -1.67 14.98
C ASP A 263 6.28 -1.39 13.75
N VAL A 264 7.02 -2.41 13.28
CA VAL A 264 7.79 -2.35 12.02
C VAL A 264 7.52 -3.55 11.13
N GLN A 265 7.59 -3.32 9.81
CA GLN A 265 7.56 -4.37 8.79
C GLN A 265 8.89 -4.42 8.04
N PHE A 266 9.34 -5.63 7.72
CA PHE A 266 10.49 -5.89 6.87
C PHE A 266 10.03 -6.39 5.49
N HIS A 267 10.64 -5.83 4.45
CA HIS A 267 10.52 -6.29 3.08
C HIS A 267 11.90 -6.72 2.60
N PHE A 268 12.15 -8.02 2.59
CA PHE A 268 13.41 -8.59 2.13
C PHE A 268 13.38 -8.83 0.63
N THR A 269 14.39 -8.35 -0.07
CA THR A 269 14.59 -8.59 -1.49
C THR A 269 15.94 -9.23 -1.73
N PRO A 270 16.00 -10.40 -2.40
CA PRO A 270 17.25 -11.05 -2.77
C PRO A 270 17.91 -10.37 -3.98
N LEU A 271 17.86 -9.04 -4.04
CA LEU A 271 18.33 -8.23 -5.15
C LEU A 271 19.27 -7.13 -4.65
N TYR A 272 20.42 -7.02 -5.33
CA TYR A 272 21.35 -5.92 -5.10
C TYR A 272 20.85 -4.65 -5.78
N ARG A 273 20.51 -3.66 -4.97
CA ARG A 273 20.06 -2.35 -5.45
C ARG A 273 20.75 -1.24 -4.66
N SER A 274 21.44 -0.37 -5.38
CA SER A 274 21.87 0.90 -4.81
C SER A 274 20.81 1.98 -5.05
N HIS A 275 20.77 2.99 -4.18
CA HIS A 275 19.94 4.18 -4.36
C HIS A 275 18.48 3.87 -4.77
N ARG A 276 17.86 2.84 -4.16
CA ARG A 276 16.48 2.39 -4.43
C ARG A 276 16.24 2.02 -5.90
N GLY A 277 17.26 1.48 -6.57
CA GLY A 277 17.18 1.07 -7.96
C GLY A 277 17.23 2.20 -8.98
N LYS A 278 17.60 3.40 -8.56
CA LYS A 278 17.91 4.50 -9.49
C LYS A 278 19.16 4.23 -10.33
N ARG A 279 20.04 3.31 -9.87
CA ARG A 279 21.23 2.90 -10.60
C ARG A 279 21.23 1.38 -10.77
N PHE A 280 21.62 0.94 -11.95
CA PHE A 280 21.92 -0.46 -12.19
C PHE A 280 23.27 -0.79 -11.55
N GLU A 281 23.30 -1.82 -10.72
CA GLU A 281 24.51 -2.30 -10.07
C GLU A 281 24.91 -3.65 -10.64
N TRP A 282 26.17 -3.74 -11.00
CA TRP A 282 26.76 -5.01 -11.41
C TRP A 282 27.18 -5.80 -10.17
N GLY A 283 26.73 -7.03 -10.08
CA GLY A 283 27.04 -7.91 -8.95
C GLY A 283 25.82 -8.51 -8.29
N HIS A 284 25.98 -8.96 -7.07
CA HIS A 284 24.99 -9.66 -6.27
C HIS A 284 24.89 -9.03 -4.89
N GLY A 285 23.74 -9.13 -4.28
CA GLY A 285 23.47 -8.61 -2.95
C GLY A 285 22.02 -8.85 -2.55
N TYR A 286 21.65 -8.31 -1.41
CA TYR A 286 20.30 -8.35 -0.89
C TYR A 286 20.03 -7.11 -0.06
N SER A 287 18.77 -6.78 0.09
CA SER A 287 18.33 -5.60 0.83
C SER A 287 17.14 -5.92 1.73
N VAL A 288 17.11 -5.27 2.88
CA VAL A 288 15.96 -5.25 3.78
C VAL A 288 15.42 -3.82 3.79
N PHE A 289 14.19 -3.64 3.38
CA PHE A 289 13.47 -2.40 3.62
C PHE A 289 12.70 -2.53 4.94
N THR A 290 12.80 -1.51 5.76
CA THR A 290 12.13 -1.45 7.06
C THR A 290 11.20 -0.27 7.06
N CYS A 291 9.92 -0.49 7.36
CA CYS A 291 8.94 0.60 7.46
C CYS A 291 8.25 0.64 8.82
N VAL A 292 7.86 1.85 9.22
CA VAL A 292 7.01 2.11 10.40
C VAL A 292 5.58 1.73 10.04
N LEU A 293 4.94 0.87 10.84
CA LEU A 293 3.58 0.38 10.55
C LEU A 293 2.47 1.35 10.93
N ARG A 294 2.65 2.10 11.99
CA ARG A 294 1.65 3.05 12.50
C ARG A 294 2.30 4.42 12.70
N PRO A 295 2.60 5.16 11.61
CA PRO A 295 3.15 6.49 11.71
C PRO A 295 2.14 7.43 12.36
N LEU A 296 2.62 8.32 13.21
CA LEU A 296 1.85 9.41 13.79
C LEU A 296 1.93 10.69 12.96
N SER A 297 2.94 10.78 12.09
CA SER A 297 3.06 11.88 11.12
C SER A 297 1.98 11.76 10.06
N ALA A 298 1.30 12.87 9.81
CA ALA A 298 0.30 12.99 8.76
C ALA A 298 0.56 14.29 7.97
N GLY A 299 0.28 14.22 6.68
CA GLY A 299 0.46 15.32 5.74
C GLY A 299 -0.80 15.64 4.97
N SER A 300 -0.65 16.16 3.75
CA SER A 300 -1.79 16.59 2.94
C SER A 300 -1.55 16.44 1.44
N VAL A 301 -2.66 16.49 0.70
CA VAL A 301 -2.71 16.61 -0.76
C VAL A 301 -3.52 17.85 -1.08
N LYS A 302 -2.90 18.86 -1.68
CA LYS A 302 -3.52 20.14 -2.01
C LYS A 302 -3.39 20.42 -3.50
N LEU A 303 -4.26 21.27 -4.05
CA LEU A 303 -4.09 21.73 -5.43
C LEU A 303 -2.89 22.68 -5.51
N ALA A 304 -2.12 22.56 -6.60
CA ALA A 304 -1.08 23.54 -6.92
C ALA A 304 -1.70 24.86 -7.39
N ASN A 305 -1.11 25.97 -6.99
CA ASN A 305 -1.52 27.30 -7.45
C ASN A 305 -0.89 27.63 -8.81
N ASP A 306 -1.27 26.84 -9.84
CA ASP A 306 -0.80 27.01 -11.22
C ASP A 306 -1.96 27.25 -12.22
N GLY A 307 -3.18 27.40 -11.70
CA GLY A 307 -4.40 27.58 -12.47
C GLY A 307 -4.92 26.35 -13.20
N SER A 308 -4.22 25.20 -13.15
CA SER A 308 -4.59 24.00 -13.92
C SER A 308 -5.70 23.17 -13.27
N LYS A 309 -5.88 23.24 -11.95
CA LYS A 309 -6.74 22.35 -11.14
C LYS A 309 -6.39 20.85 -11.26
N ARG A 310 -5.25 20.53 -11.84
CA ARG A 310 -4.80 19.16 -12.12
C ARG A 310 -3.61 18.76 -11.28
N ASN A 311 -2.68 19.69 -11.13
CA ASN A 311 -1.47 19.45 -10.39
C ASN A 311 -1.73 19.54 -8.90
N VAL A 312 -1.09 18.66 -8.14
CA VAL A 312 -1.21 18.59 -6.69
C VAL A 312 0.15 18.76 -6.03
N LEU A 313 0.13 19.35 -4.86
CA LEU A 313 1.23 19.36 -3.90
C LEU A 313 0.98 18.21 -2.94
N ILE A 314 1.93 17.30 -2.86
CA ILE A 314 1.87 16.13 -1.99
C ILE A 314 2.93 16.32 -0.92
N ASP A 315 2.49 16.54 0.30
CA ASP A 315 3.35 16.60 1.47
C ASP A 315 3.01 15.44 2.40
N PHE A 316 3.91 14.47 2.50
CA PHE A 316 3.76 13.37 3.45
C PHE A 316 4.08 13.78 4.88
N ASN A 317 4.75 14.91 5.08
CA ASN A 317 5.18 15.41 6.38
C ASN A 317 5.92 14.33 7.22
N PHE A 318 6.72 13.51 6.55
CA PHE A 318 7.47 12.42 7.19
C PHE A 318 8.38 12.97 8.30
N PHE A 319 8.48 12.21 9.39
CA PHE A 319 9.29 12.58 10.56
C PHE A 319 8.81 13.80 11.33
N ALA A 320 7.59 14.31 11.13
CA ALA A 320 7.02 15.35 11.97
C ALA A 320 6.88 14.88 13.44
N HIS A 321 6.71 13.59 13.66
CA HIS A 321 6.60 13.01 14.99
C HIS A 321 7.87 12.25 15.39
N GLU A 322 8.41 12.55 16.59
CA GLU A 322 9.66 11.94 17.10
C GLU A 322 9.57 10.42 17.22
N LYS A 323 8.41 9.86 17.61
CA LYS A 323 8.21 8.42 17.72
C LYS A 323 8.45 7.71 16.37
N ASP A 324 8.04 8.30 15.25
CA ASP A 324 8.25 7.70 13.92
C ASP A 324 9.74 7.63 13.59
N GLN A 325 10.48 8.70 13.92
CA GLN A 325 11.93 8.76 13.77
C GLN A 325 12.61 7.65 14.58
N GLN A 326 12.29 7.56 15.87
CA GLN A 326 12.87 6.58 16.79
C GLN A 326 12.50 5.14 16.38
N THR A 327 11.25 4.89 16.00
CA THR A 327 10.79 3.56 15.56
C THR A 327 11.54 3.10 14.31
N LEU A 328 11.76 3.99 13.34
CA LEU A 328 12.50 3.62 12.13
C LEU A 328 13.99 3.38 12.40
N VAL A 329 14.61 4.17 13.30
CA VAL A 329 15.99 3.94 13.78
C VAL A 329 16.11 2.55 14.40
N GLU A 330 15.21 2.16 15.29
CA GLU A 330 15.20 0.83 15.90
C GLU A 330 14.94 -0.27 14.86
N GLY A 331 14.08 -0.01 13.88
CA GLY A 331 13.83 -0.93 12.78
C GLY A 331 15.09 -1.19 11.93
N VAL A 332 15.89 -0.16 11.63
CA VAL A 332 17.19 -0.30 10.93
C VAL A 332 18.17 -1.13 11.76
N LYS A 333 18.26 -0.88 13.07
CA LYS A 333 19.11 -1.69 13.97
C LYS A 333 18.68 -3.16 13.97
N LYS A 334 17.38 -3.43 14.05
CA LYS A 334 16.84 -4.80 14.01
C LYS A 334 17.10 -5.48 12.67
N ALA A 335 16.99 -4.76 11.54
CA ALA A 335 17.39 -5.28 10.25
C ALA A 335 18.88 -5.66 10.19
N ARG A 336 19.77 -4.82 10.73
CA ARG A 336 21.20 -5.13 10.84
C ARG A 336 21.47 -6.35 11.73
N GLU A 337 20.78 -6.47 12.86
CA GLU A 337 20.87 -7.64 13.75
C GLU A 337 20.53 -8.94 12.99
N ILE A 338 19.45 -8.96 12.22
CA ILE A 338 19.06 -10.11 11.39
C ILE A 338 20.14 -10.40 10.35
N LEU A 339 20.62 -9.38 9.64
CA LEU A 339 21.65 -9.55 8.60
C LEU A 339 23.03 -9.90 9.14
N ALA A 340 23.30 -9.67 10.44
CA ALA A 340 24.52 -10.06 11.11
C ALA A 340 24.53 -11.51 11.59
N ALA A 341 23.40 -12.22 11.53
CA ALA A 341 23.29 -13.61 11.97
C ALA A 341 24.21 -14.56 11.16
N PRO A 342 24.71 -15.66 11.77
CA PRO A 342 25.64 -16.60 11.14
C PRO A 342 25.12 -17.23 9.83
N GLU A 343 23.81 -17.32 9.65
CA GLU A 343 23.16 -17.83 8.46
C GLU A 343 23.59 -17.08 7.20
N PHE A 344 23.93 -15.80 7.34
CA PHE A 344 24.43 -14.96 6.25
C PHE A 344 25.93 -15.00 6.04
N ASP A 345 26.75 -15.64 6.91
CA ASP A 345 28.22 -15.58 6.84
C ASP A 345 28.78 -15.96 5.47
N HIS A 346 28.19 -16.98 4.85
CA HIS A 346 28.60 -17.45 3.53
C HIS A 346 28.14 -16.55 2.36
N LEU A 347 27.27 -15.56 2.61
CA LEU A 347 26.74 -14.63 1.62
C LEU A 347 27.22 -13.20 1.88
N ARG A 348 27.48 -12.86 3.16
CA ARG A 348 27.70 -11.50 3.60
C ARG A 348 28.99 -10.93 3.03
N GLY A 349 28.87 -9.78 2.39
CA GLY A 349 29.94 -8.91 2.00
C GLY A 349 29.84 -7.57 2.73
N GLU A 350 30.17 -6.49 2.04
CA GLU A 350 30.15 -5.13 2.57
C GLU A 350 28.72 -4.59 2.68
N GLU A 351 28.39 -3.91 3.80
CA GLU A 351 27.16 -3.12 3.90
C GLU A 351 27.35 -1.82 3.08
N MET A 352 26.51 -1.66 2.06
CA MET A 352 26.58 -0.56 1.11
C MET A 352 25.65 0.61 1.49
N ALA A 353 24.61 0.34 2.28
CA ALA A 353 23.66 1.32 2.78
C ALA A 353 23.04 0.81 4.10
N PRO A 354 22.96 1.65 5.11
CA PRO A 354 23.54 3.00 5.23
C PRO A 354 25.07 3.07 5.18
N GLY A 355 25.77 1.97 5.36
CA GLY A 355 27.23 1.89 5.43
C GLY A 355 27.72 1.70 6.87
N LYS A 356 28.83 1.01 7.02
CA LYS A 356 29.39 0.63 8.33
C LYS A 356 29.77 1.81 9.24
N GLU A 357 29.97 2.99 8.65
CA GLU A 357 30.30 4.24 9.35
C GLU A 357 29.09 4.89 10.03
N VAL A 358 27.88 4.46 9.68
CA VAL A 358 26.63 4.96 10.26
C VAL A 358 26.21 4.05 11.43
N GLU A 359 26.73 4.35 12.64
CA GLU A 359 26.57 3.47 13.81
C GLU A 359 25.62 4.01 14.87
N THR A 360 25.72 5.32 15.18
CA THR A 360 24.94 5.92 16.24
C THR A 360 23.49 6.25 15.79
N ASP A 361 22.57 6.36 16.76
CA ASP A 361 21.17 6.73 16.49
C ASP A 361 21.08 8.06 15.73
N ALA A 362 21.92 9.03 16.07
CA ALA A 362 21.98 10.33 15.39
C ALA A 362 22.43 10.19 13.93
N GLN A 363 23.45 9.36 13.66
CA GLN A 363 23.92 9.10 12.29
C GLN A 363 22.86 8.33 11.48
N ILE A 364 22.20 7.32 12.09
CA ILE A 364 21.12 6.58 11.44
C ILE A 364 19.97 7.55 11.11
N LEU A 365 19.56 8.40 12.05
CA LEU A 365 18.49 9.36 11.81
C LEU A 365 18.83 10.35 10.70
N GLU A 366 20.08 10.84 10.64
CA GLU A 366 20.51 11.71 9.54
C GLU A 366 20.47 10.99 8.19
N TYR A 367 20.93 9.74 8.13
CA TYR A 367 20.79 8.90 6.94
C TYR A 367 19.32 8.74 6.55
N LEU A 368 18.41 8.51 7.52
CA LEU A 368 16.97 8.36 7.29
C LEU A 368 16.36 9.64 6.70
N ARG A 369 16.72 10.81 7.22
CA ARG A 369 16.24 12.09 6.69
C ARG A 369 16.60 12.32 5.24
N GLN A 370 17.74 11.81 4.80
CA GLN A 370 18.22 11.93 3.41
C GLN A 370 17.66 10.86 2.48
N THR A 371 17.31 9.68 2.99
CA THR A 371 17.06 8.51 2.15
C THR A 371 15.69 7.87 2.34
N ALA A 372 15.01 8.12 3.46
CA ALA A 372 13.68 7.55 3.70
C ALA A 372 12.66 8.03 2.66
N THR A 373 11.71 7.18 2.32
CA THR A 373 10.66 7.50 1.34
C THR A 373 9.43 6.63 1.56
N THR A 374 8.42 6.85 0.73
CA THR A 374 7.16 6.10 0.70
C THR A 374 7.37 4.63 0.32
N VAL A 375 6.57 3.74 0.92
CA VAL A 375 6.39 2.34 0.47
C VAL A 375 5.26 2.23 -0.58
N TYR A 376 4.72 3.36 -1.02
CA TYR A 376 3.60 3.46 -1.96
C TYR A 376 2.27 2.92 -1.39
N HIS A 377 2.01 3.22 -0.13
CA HIS A 377 0.80 2.86 0.60
C HIS A 377 0.00 4.09 1.08
N PRO A 378 -0.08 5.22 0.33
CA PRO A 378 -0.76 6.42 0.81
C PRO A 378 -2.24 6.16 1.04
N VAL A 379 -2.78 6.74 2.14
CA VAL A 379 -4.18 6.63 2.56
C VAL A 379 -4.67 7.92 3.22
N GLY A 380 -5.96 8.04 3.48
CA GLY A 380 -6.50 8.94 4.51
C GLY A 380 -7.03 10.29 4.06
N THR A 381 -6.79 10.72 2.82
CA THR A 381 -7.09 12.08 2.34
C THR A 381 -8.56 12.41 2.08
N CYS A 382 -9.45 11.44 2.24
CA CYS A 382 -10.91 11.59 2.27
C CYS A 382 -11.45 10.74 3.42
N LYS A 383 -10.83 10.84 4.62
CA LYS A 383 -11.08 9.91 5.73
C LYS A 383 -12.55 9.75 6.05
N MET A 384 -12.97 8.51 6.30
CA MET A 384 -14.30 8.25 6.87
C MET A 384 -14.31 8.54 8.37
N GLY A 385 -15.46 8.94 8.88
CA GLY A 385 -15.64 9.26 10.29
C GLY A 385 -16.92 9.99 10.57
N THR A 386 -17.03 10.46 11.82
CA THR A 386 -18.17 11.26 12.31
C THR A 386 -17.74 12.62 12.89
N ASP A 387 -16.45 12.89 12.88
CA ASP A 387 -15.88 14.16 13.33
C ASP A 387 -15.98 15.26 12.25
N THR A 388 -15.61 16.49 12.60
CA THR A 388 -15.68 17.65 11.71
C THR A 388 -14.68 17.61 10.54
N GLN A 389 -13.70 16.72 10.58
CA GLN A 389 -12.72 16.49 9.52
C GLN A 389 -13.07 15.26 8.67
N ALA A 390 -14.18 14.59 8.95
CA ALA A 390 -14.62 13.44 8.17
C ALA A 390 -15.15 13.86 6.80
N VAL A 391 -14.60 13.27 5.75
CA VAL A 391 -15.01 13.54 4.36
C VAL A 391 -16.14 12.63 3.92
N VAL A 392 -16.15 11.37 4.36
CA VAL A 392 -17.20 10.42 4.03
C VAL A 392 -17.83 9.77 5.28
N HIS A 393 -19.10 9.48 5.19
CA HIS A 393 -19.82 8.82 6.28
C HIS A 393 -19.57 7.30 6.26
N PRO A 394 -19.15 6.68 7.38
CA PRO A 394 -18.71 5.28 7.39
C PRO A 394 -19.82 4.26 7.01
N ALA A 395 -21.08 4.54 7.31
CA ALA A 395 -22.19 3.63 7.01
C ALA A 395 -22.62 3.64 5.54
N THR A 396 -22.31 4.69 4.77
CA THR A 396 -22.78 4.85 3.38
C THR A 396 -21.68 5.10 2.39
N LEU A 397 -20.50 5.53 2.83
CA LEU A 397 -19.39 6.05 2.03
C LEU A 397 -19.77 7.25 1.14
N LYS A 398 -20.90 7.90 1.42
CA LYS A 398 -21.25 9.18 0.79
C LYS A 398 -20.38 10.30 1.33
N VAL A 399 -20.04 11.21 0.45
CA VAL A 399 -19.38 12.46 0.84
C VAL A 399 -20.34 13.24 1.72
N THR A 400 -19.88 13.66 2.89
CA THR A 400 -20.68 14.36 3.90
C THR A 400 -21.35 15.59 3.28
N GLY A 401 -22.68 15.70 3.43
CA GLY A 401 -23.48 16.77 2.87
C GLY A 401 -23.76 16.68 1.36
N MET A 402 -23.40 15.56 0.69
CA MET A 402 -23.72 15.33 -0.71
C MET A 402 -24.66 14.14 -0.89
N ASP A 403 -25.65 14.26 -1.78
CA ASP A 403 -26.68 13.24 -1.96
C ASP A 403 -26.22 12.00 -2.71
N ASN A 404 -25.50 12.20 -3.81
CA ASN A 404 -25.20 11.18 -4.80
C ASN A 404 -23.71 11.12 -5.18
N LEU A 405 -22.84 11.39 -4.21
CA LEU A 405 -21.37 11.32 -4.38
C LEU A 405 -20.77 10.42 -3.30
N ARG A 406 -19.97 9.42 -3.71
CA ARG A 406 -19.26 8.53 -2.81
C ARG A 406 -17.77 8.51 -3.12
N VAL A 407 -16.97 8.12 -2.12
CA VAL A 407 -15.55 7.76 -2.29
C VAL A 407 -15.36 6.33 -1.79
N MET A 408 -14.77 5.46 -2.63
CA MET A 408 -14.60 4.02 -2.33
C MET A 408 -13.20 3.54 -2.67
N ASP A 409 -12.19 4.14 -2.06
CA ASP A 409 -10.78 3.79 -2.27
C ASP A 409 -9.96 3.98 -1.00
N ALA A 410 -8.62 3.91 -1.10
CA ALA A 410 -7.71 4.02 0.03
C ALA A 410 -7.78 5.38 0.76
N SER A 411 -8.28 6.44 0.09
CA SER A 411 -8.38 7.76 0.70
C SER A 411 -9.33 7.82 1.90
N ILE A 412 -10.28 6.87 1.99
CA ILE A 412 -11.27 6.88 3.09
C ILE A 412 -10.75 6.27 4.39
N MET A 413 -9.61 5.58 4.39
CA MET A 413 -9.07 4.97 5.62
C MET A 413 -8.81 6.07 6.67
N PRO A 414 -9.39 5.98 7.88
CA PRO A 414 -9.13 6.99 8.92
C PRO A 414 -7.71 6.89 9.47
N CYS A 415 -7.19 5.66 9.55
CA CYS A 415 -5.81 5.35 9.88
C CYS A 415 -5.26 4.27 8.95
N LEU A 416 -3.96 4.34 8.70
CA LEU A 416 -3.20 3.38 7.91
C LEU A 416 -3.23 2.00 8.56
N THR A 417 -3.46 0.95 7.77
CA THR A 417 -3.43 -0.44 8.25
C THR A 417 -2.01 -0.98 8.33
N SER A 418 -1.73 -1.85 9.30
CA SER A 418 -0.41 -2.46 9.53
C SER A 418 -0.07 -3.49 8.46
N GLY A 419 0.46 -3.03 7.34
CA GLY A 419 0.88 -3.83 6.20
C GLY A 419 0.48 -3.22 4.85
N ASN A 420 0.64 -4.00 3.78
CA ASN A 420 0.36 -3.53 2.43
C ASN A 420 -1.13 -3.20 2.23
N THR A 421 -1.45 -2.01 1.74
CA THR A 421 -2.81 -1.46 1.68
C THR A 421 -3.69 -2.02 0.56
N SER A 422 -3.13 -2.75 -0.41
CA SER A 422 -3.89 -3.22 -1.58
C SER A 422 -5.09 -4.12 -1.24
N ALA A 423 -4.97 -5.03 -0.27
CA ALA A 423 -6.08 -5.90 0.13
C ALA A 423 -7.17 -5.10 0.85
N SER A 424 -6.79 -4.18 1.75
CA SER A 424 -7.72 -3.31 2.47
C SER A 424 -8.47 -2.38 1.51
N THR A 425 -7.80 -1.83 0.49
CA THR A 425 -8.45 -1.03 -0.55
C THR A 425 -9.50 -1.81 -1.33
N MET A 426 -9.20 -3.06 -1.72
CA MET A 426 -10.16 -3.93 -2.40
C MET A 426 -11.34 -4.31 -1.48
N MET A 427 -11.07 -4.55 -0.20
CA MET A 427 -12.11 -4.80 0.81
C MET A 427 -13.07 -3.60 0.95
N ILE A 428 -12.54 -2.37 0.96
CA ILE A 428 -13.34 -1.14 0.96
C ILE A 428 -14.24 -1.08 -0.28
N ALA A 429 -13.69 -1.36 -1.47
CA ALA A 429 -14.46 -1.34 -2.71
C ALA A 429 -15.56 -2.41 -2.74
N GLU A 430 -15.28 -3.63 -2.31
CA GLU A 430 -16.25 -4.72 -2.23
C GLU A 430 -17.38 -4.41 -1.25
N ARG A 431 -17.04 -3.87 -0.07
CA ARG A 431 -18.01 -3.45 0.93
C ARG A 431 -18.86 -2.28 0.43
N GLY A 432 -18.22 -1.27 -0.19
CA GLY A 432 -18.92 -0.13 -0.78
C GLY A 432 -19.87 -0.55 -1.88
N ALA A 433 -19.50 -1.49 -2.74
CA ALA A 433 -20.39 -2.06 -3.75
C ALA A 433 -21.61 -2.74 -3.12
N ALA A 434 -21.44 -3.48 -2.02
CA ALA A 434 -22.54 -4.08 -1.28
C ALA A 434 -23.49 -3.02 -0.70
N MET A 435 -22.97 -1.90 -0.17
CA MET A 435 -23.79 -0.78 0.32
C MET A 435 -24.62 -0.14 -0.79
N VAL A 436 -24.03 0.09 -1.98
CA VAL A 436 -24.75 0.62 -3.15
C VAL A 436 -25.88 -0.31 -3.59
N LEU A 437 -25.63 -1.62 -3.60
CA LEU A 437 -26.64 -2.61 -3.97
C LEU A 437 -27.77 -2.68 -2.95
N ALA A 438 -27.47 -2.60 -1.66
CA ALA A 438 -28.48 -2.60 -0.59
C ALA A 438 -29.43 -1.39 -0.69
N GLU A 439 -28.89 -0.18 -0.95
CA GLU A 439 -29.73 1.03 -1.14
C GLU A 439 -30.64 0.96 -2.37
N ARG A 440 -30.31 0.14 -3.38
CA ARG A 440 -31.14 0.00 -4.60
C ARG A 440 -32.30 -0.99 -4.45
N HIS A 441 -32.22 -1.86 -3.46
CA HIS A 441 -33.24 -2.92 -3.23
C HIS A 441 -34.12 -2.65 -2.01
N GLY A 442 -33.82 -1.63 -1.21
CA GLY A 442 -34.63 -1.11 -0.12
C GLY A 442 -35.50 0.08 -0.56
#